data_31d7a0d583bfe3fe6bbab31aa902afba
#
_entry.id   31d7a0d583bfe3fe6bbab31aa902afba
#
_cell.length_a   1.000
_cell.length_b   1.000
_cell.length_c   1.000
_cell.angle_alpha   90.00
_cell.angle_beta   90.00
_cell.angle_gamma   90.00
#
_symmetry.space_group_name_H-M   'P 1'
#
loop_
_entity.id
_entity.type
_entity.pdbx_description
1 polymer ?
#
loop_
_entity_poly.entity_id
_entity_poly.type
_entity_poly.pdbx_seq_one_letter_code
_entity_poly.pdbx_strand_id
1 'polypeptide(L)'
;TSAEQENGDLREAIEETGRRGALVDEVVFTQESDVGRIAGLIERGRQQVYAQGITNITADQRLRDSRKGDYETAYGSNTELTLNPAEFEEGLNPFRNRRIREAMNWLVDRRHVAEEIYGGMAVPRYLPMNTAFPDYARLAETARSLELQYGHDPEKARRIITDAMKEMGATRREGQWYHNGKPVTLQILIRTEDARKQVGDYVSNLMSDLGFNVRRQYRTAQEASRIWIATDPAAGQWHIYTGSWVSTAINRDVSSNLSFYYTNRGRPDPLWQAYDPDETLDNIARRLERRDYTSMEERRELMAEGMELAMEESYRIWLVDQLSIIPRAANVALAADLAGGIAGSRMWPYTLRYEDRLGGGMTFAAPSILTEPWNPVAGSNWLFDTMITRALNDPPLLPNPYTGLYQPQSIQGAEVTVTEDTVAQRSQDWVELERKETIEVPADAWIGWNAEERRFRTVGDAHPEGTTARSRTRIRYEEGYLDGQWHDGTEMSLADLVLPWILSFARADENSPFFDPAHVPRFKVFQRYFKGWRILQREPLVIEVYSDQVFPDAETIVAQQALSPLPWHMLALGMRAEKAGDL
;
A
#
# COMPACT_ATOMS: atom_id res chain seq x y z
N THR A 1 -7.58 36.90 6.69
CA THR A 1 -7.84 37.17 5.29
C THR A 1 -9.06 36.38 4.83
N SER A 2 -9.50 36.43 3.56
CA SER A 2 -10.78 35.86 3.11
C SER A 2 -10.97 34.38 3.48
N ALA A 3 -9.95 33.54 3.32
CA ALA A 3 -10.02 32.11 3.64
C ALA A 3 -10.21 31.79 5.13
N GLU A 4 -9.67 32.61 6.04
CA GLU A 4 -9.90 32.46 7.47
C GLU A 4 -11.31 32.89 7.87
N GLN A 5 -11.86 33.87 7.16
CA GLN A 5 -13.21 34.38 7.36
C GLN A 5 -14.25 33.38 6.82
N GLU A 6 -14.05 32.84 5.62
CA GLU A 6 -14.88 31.78 5.01
C GLU A 6 -14.90 30.48 5.85
N ASN A 7 -13.75 30.07 6.40
CA ASN A 7 -13.69 28.94 7.33
C ASN A 7 -14.39 29.24 8.68
N GLY A 8 -14.42 30.50 9.13
CA GLY A 8 -15.18 30.93 10.29
C GLY A 8 -16.68 30.81 10.08
N ASP A 9 -17.16 31.32 8.96
CA ASP A 9 -18.58 31.30 8.57
C ASP A 9 -19.10 29.85 8.41
N LEU A 10 -18.27 28.95 7.85
CA LEU A 10 -18.63 27.55 7.70
C LEU A 10 -18.71 26.80 9.06
N ARG A 11 -17.79 27.08 9.97
CA ARG A 11 -17.83 26.52 11.34
C ARG A 11 -19.07 26.99 12.09
N GLU A 12 -19.39 28.27 12.00
CA GLU A 12 -20.58 28.83 12.62
C GLU A 12 -21.86 28.15 12.06
N ALA A 13 -21.94 27.95 10.75
CA ALA A 13 -23.05 27.26 10.11
C ALA A 13 -23.17 25.78 10.53
N ILE A 14 -22.04 25.08 10.77
CA ILE A 14 -22.04 23.70 11.28
C ILE A 14 -22.55 23.68 12.72
N GLU A 15 -22.08 24.59 13.56
CA GLU A 15 -22.50 24.71 14.96
C GLU A 15 -23.99 25.06 15.07
N GLU A 16 -24.48 26.04 14.28
CA GLU A 16 -25.89 26.46 14.26
C GLU A 16 -26.83 25.35 13.79
N THR A 17 -26.42 24.55 12.77
CA THR A 17 -27.25 23.47 12.24
C THR A 17 -27.16 22.18 13.04
N GLY A 18 -26.16 22.05 13.92
CA GLY A 18 -25.84 20.81 14.64
C GLY A 18 -25.47 19.65 13.71
N ARG A 19 -25.07 19.94 12.46
CA ARG A 19 -24.76 18.93 11.45
C ARG A 19 -23.55 18.10 11.87
N ARG A 20 -23.70 16.78 11.85
CA ARG A 20 -22.63 15.81 12.11
C ARG A 20 -22.40 14.94 10.88
N GLY A 21 -21.16 14.49 10.67
CA GLY A 21 -20.78 13.64 9.54
C GLY A 21 -20.57 14.42 8.25
N ALA A 22 -21.12 13.94 7.14
CA ALA A 22 -20.90 14.53 5.82
C ALA A 22 -21.39 15.99 5.71
N LEU A 23 -20.61 16.85 5.06
CA LEU A 23 -20.92 18.29 4.87
C LEU A 23 -21.63 18.55 3.53
N VAL A 24 -21.86 17.51 2.73
CA VAL A 24 -22.67 17.52 1.50
C VAL A 24 -23.90 16.62 1.66
N ASP A 25 -24.92 16.82 0.83
CA ASP A 25 -26.17 16.05 0.93
C ASP A 25 -26.13 14.81 0.04
N GLU A 26 -25.43 14.89 -1.10
CA GLU A 26 -25.38 13.81 -2.09
C GLU A 26 -24.01 13.77 -2.78
N VAL A 27 -23.51 12.57 -3.01
CA VAL A 27 -22.36 12.32 -3.88
C VAL A 27 -22.75 11.32 -4.95
N VAL A 28 -22.69 11.74 -6.22
CA VAL A 28 -22.99 10.90 -7.38
C VAL A 28 -21.69 10.42 -8.00
N PHE A 29 -21.42 9.12 -7.94
CA PHE A 29 -20.26 8.53 -8.59
C PHE A 29 -20.55 8.22 -10.05
N THR A 30 -19.65 8.64 -10.94
CA THR A 30 -19.75 8.44 -12.38
C THR A 30 -18.45 7.88 -12.96
N GLN A 31 -18.57 7.19 -14.08
CA GLN A 31 -17.40 6.67 -14.80
C GLN A 31 -16.98 7.64 -15.91
N GLU A 32 -15.69 8.00 -15.92
CA GLU A 32 -15.05 8.73 -17.02
C GLU A 32 -13.62 8.18 -17.22
N SER A 33 -13.42 7.43 -18.28
CA SER A 33 -12.14 6.81 -18.61
C SER A 33 -11.20 7.70 -19.41
N ASP A 34 -11.73 8.75 -20.05
CA ASP A 34 -10.94 9.68 -20.85
C ASP A 34 -10.42 10.84 -19.99
N VAL A 35 -9.18 10.69 -19.53
CA VAL A 35 -8.48 11.69 -18.71
C VAL A 35 -8.37 13.05 -19.41
N GLY A 36 -8.27 13.08 -20.74
CA GLY A 36 -8.18 14.34 -21.51
C GLY A 36 -9.43 15.22 -21.41
N ARG A 37 -10.58 14.63 -21.04
CA ARG A 37 -11.85 15.37 -20.90
C ARG A 37 -12.06 16.01 -19.55
N ILE A 38 -11.34 15.52 -18.50
CA ILE A 38 -11.62 15.85 -17.10
C ILE A 38 -11.55 17.33 -16.81
N ALA A 39 -10.47 18.03 -17.21
CA ALA A 39 -10.34 19.46 -16.96
C ALA A 39 -11.54 20.25 -17.54
N GLY A 40 -11.95 19.91 -18.77
CA GLY A 40 -13.11 20.54 -19.40
C GLY A 40 -14.45 20.21 -18.74
N LEU A 41 -14.61 19.06 -18.14
CA LEU A 41 -15.82 18.70 -17.39
C LEU A 41 -15.91 19.48 -16.08
N ILE A 42 -14.79 19.65 -15.37
CA ILE A 42 -14.69 20.47 -14.17
C ILE A 42 -14.98 21.95 -14.49
N GLU A 43 -14.35 22.52 -15.52
CA GLU A 43 -14.58 23.91 -15.95
C GLU A 43 -16.04 24.21 -16.26
N ARG A 44 -16.77 23.24 -16.79
CA ARG A 44 -18.21 23.37 -17.09
C ARG A 44 -19.12 23.02 -15.91
N GLY A 45 -18.56 22.68 -14.74
CA GLY A 45 -19.31 22.29 -13.55
C GLY A 45 -20.06 20.96 -13.68
N ARG A 46 -19.65 20.10 -14.64
CA ARG A 46 -20.24 18.77 -14.84
C ARG A 46 -19.70 17.72 -13.88
N GLN A 47 -18.51 17.96 -13.37
CA GLN A 47 -17.86 17.15 -12.35
C GLN A 47 -17.19 18.06 -11.33
N GLN A 48 -17.24 17.69 -10.07
CA GLN A 48 -16.61 18.41 -8.96
C GLN A 48 -15.26 17.79 -8.59
N VAL A 49 -15.10 16.47 -8.72
CA VAL A 49 -13.88 15.76 -8.37
C VAL A 49 -13.63 14.63 -9.38
N TYR A 50 -12.36 14.41 -9.72
CA TYR A 50 -11.89 13.20 -10.38
C TYR A 50 -11.00 12.42 -9.42
N ALA A 51 -11.40 11.19 -9.08
CA ALA A 51 -10.80 10.45 -7.97
C ALA A 51 -9.39 9.89 -8.27
N GLN A 52 -9.03 9.70 -9.55
CA GLN A 52 -7.73 9.16 -9.93
C GLN A 52 -6.69 10.27 -10.11
N GLY A 53 -5.47 10.01 -9.60
CA GLY A 53 -4.30 10.82 -9.92
C GLY A 53 -3.91 10.70 -11.39
N ILE A 54 -3.60 11.82 -12.01
CA ILE A 54 -3.12 11.91 -13.38
C ILE A 54 -1.72 12.53 -13.42
N THR A 55 -0.90 12.07 -14.36
CA THR A 55 0.49 12.55 -14.58
C THR A 55 0.61 13.22 -15.94
N ASN A 56 -0.43 13.94 -16.37
CA ASN A 56 -0.50 14.58 -17.68
C ASN A 56 -0.22 16.08 -17.56
N ILE A 57 0.91 16.52 -18.11
CA ILE A 57 1.36 17.92 -18.09
C ILE A 57 0.34 18.89 -18.70
N THR A 58 -0.31 18.50 -19.80
CA THR A 58 -1.31 19.37 -20.47
C THR A 58 -2.53 19.57 -19.59
N ALA A 59 -2.95 18.52 -18.87
CA ALA A 59 -4.06 18.62 -17.93
C ALA A 59 -3.67 19.47 -16.71
N ASP A 60 -2.45 19.32 -16.18
CA ASP A 60 -1.91 20.14 -15.09
C ASP A 60 -1.89 21.62 -15.48
N GLN A 61 -1.31 21.98 -16.62
CA GLN A 61 -1.26 23.35 -17.10
C GLN A 61 -2.66 23.95 -17.28
N ARG A 62 -3.58 23.17 -17.87
CA ARG A 62 -4.97 23.63 -18.07
C ARG A 62 -5.69 23.91 -16.76
N LEU A 63 -5.50 23.06 -15.74
CA LEU A 63 -6.08 23.27 -14.41
C LEU A 63 -5.48 24.47 -13.70
N ARG A 64 -4.15 24.65 -13.78
CA ARG A 64 -3.46 25.84 -13.23
C ARG A 64 -3.93 27.16 -13.84
N ASP A 65 -4.20 27.16 -15.14
CA ASP A 65 -4.69 28.34 -15.87
C ASP A 65 -6.19 28.58 -15.67
N SER A 66 -6.92 27.60 -15.13
CA SER A 66 -8.37 27.67 -14.94
C SER A 66 -8.72 28.39 -13.64
N ARG A 67 -9.72 29.29 -13.69
CA ARG A 67 -10.31 29.89 -12.49
C ARG A 67 -11.35 29.01 -11.80
N LYS A 68 -11.77 27.92 -12.44
CA LYS A 68 -12.82 27.02 -11.96
C LYS A 68 -12.31 25.63 -11.58
N GLY A 69 -11.09 25.32 -11.97
CA GLY A 69 -10.43 24.07 -11.64
C GLY A 69 -9.26 24.28 -10.68
N ASP A 70 -9.02 23.29 -9.88
CA ASP A 70 -7.88 23.16 -8.96
C ASP A 70 -7.54 21.68 -8.82
N TYR A 71 -6.57 21.31 -8.02
CA TYR A 71 -6.20 19.92 -7.83
C TYR A 71 -5.54 19.68 -6.46
N GLU A 72 -5.63 18.45 -6.00
CA GLU A 72 -4.78 17.91 -4.95
C GLU A 72 -3.58 17.19 -5.56
N THR A 73 -2.55 16.91 -4.76
CA THR A 73 -1.36 16.18 -5.19
C THR A 73 -1.20 14.89 -4.40
N ALA A 74 -0.66 13.86 -5.06
CA ALA A 74 -0.34 12.58 -4.43
C ALA A 74 1.02 12.06 -4.91
N TYR A 75 1.77 11.39 -4.01
CA TYR A 75 3.13 10.93 -4.22
C TYR A 75 3.28 9.41 -4.08
N GLY A 76 2.19 8.66 -4.04
CA GLY A 76 2.21 7.22 -3.74
C GLY A 76 2.65 6.32 -4.89
N SER A 77 2.64 6.81 -6.12
CA SER A 77 3.05 6.04 -7.29
C SER A 77 4.54 6.19 -7.59
N ASN A 78 5.16 5.14 -8.06
CA ASN A 78 6.55 5.18 -8.49
C ASN A 78 6.75 4.43 -9.80
N THR A 79 7.91 4.61 -10.40
CA THR A 79 8.38 3.82 -11.55
C THR A 79 9.74 3.20 -11.22
N GLU A 80 9.91 1.95 -11.60
CA GLU A 80 11.13 1.20 -11.42
C GLU A 80 11.40 0.28 -12.61
N LEU A 81 12.62 -0.26 -12.68
CA LEU A 81 12.93 -1.39 -13.55
C LEU A 81 13.04 -2.64 -12.68
N THR A 82 12.21 -3.63 -12.93
CA THR A 82 12.37 -4.96 -12.35
C THR A 82 13.35 -5.75 -13.23
N LEU A 83 14.40 -6.29 -12.64
CA LEU A 83 15.38 -7.11 -13.33
C LEU A 83 15.15 -8.58 -13.02
N ASN A 84 15.23 -9.41 -14.04
CA ASN A 84 15.11 -10.86 -13.90
C ASN A 84 16.45 -11.45 -13.44
N PRO A 85 16.59 -11.97 -12.20
CA PRO A 85 17.87 -12.45 -11.70
C PRO A 85 18.16 -13.92 -12.04
N ALA A 86 17.21 -14.64 -12.65
CA ALA A 86 17.33 -16.08 -12.84
C ALA A 86 18.40 -16.45 -13.87
N GLU A 87 19.01 -17.60 -13.70
CA GLU A 87 19.75 -18.25 -14.77
C GLU A 87 18.77 -18.80 -15.80
N PHE A 88 18.98 -18.49 -17.07
CA PHE A 88 18.07 -18.93 -18.12
C PHE A 88 18.38 -20.34 -18.58
N GLU A 89 17.35 -21.08 -18.92
CA GLU A 89 17.47 -22.41 -19.54
C GLU A 89 18.20 -22.33 -20.90
N GLU A 90 17.94 -21.25 -21.66
CA GLU A 90 18.59 -20.97 -22.92
C GLU A 90 19.10 -19.52 -23.00
N GLY A 91 20.36 -19.38 -23.44
CA GLY A 91 20.97 -18.05 -23.61
C GLY A 91 21.58 -17.49 -22.34
N LEU A 92 22.25 -16.36 -22.50
CA LEU A 92 22.88 -15.65 -21.39
C LEU A 92 21.94 -14.58 -20.83
N ASN A 93 21.62 -14.65 -19.55
CA ASN A 93 21.00 -13.54 -18.84
C ASN A 93 22.08 -12.70 -18.13
N PRO A 94 22.38 -11.48 -18.60
CA PRO A 94 23.34 -10.61 -17.91
C PRO A 94 22.92 -10.28 -16.47
N PHE A 95 21.63 -10.16 -16.22
CA PHE A 95 21.09 -9.71 -14.91
C PHE A 95 21.10 -10.78 -13.82
N ARG A 96 21.54 -12.02 -14.12
CA ARG A 96 21.91 -12.97 -13.08
C ARG A 96 23.15 -12.52 -12.30
N ASN A 97 24.00 -11.70 -12.94
CA ASN A 97 25.19 -11.12 -12.32
C ASN A 97 24.83 -9.86 -11.52
N ARG A 98 25.04 -9.89 -10.20
CA ARG A 98 24.75 -8.79 -9.28
C ARG A 98 25.45 -7.48 -9.70
N ARG A 99 26.72 -7.55 -10.14
CA ARG A 99 27.48 -6.38 -10.56
C ARG A 99 26.84 -5.67 -11.76
N ILE A 100 26.23 -6.43 -12.69
CA ILE A 100 25.51 -5.85 -13.82
C ILE A 100 24.21 -5.21 -13.35
N ARG A 101 23.48 -5.86 -12.45
CA ARG A 101 22.27 -5.25 -11.86
C ARG A 101 22.62 -3.95 -11.14
N GLU A 102 23.62 -3.96 -10.27
CA GLU A 102 24.07 -2.79 -9.53
C GLU A 102 24.50 -1.65 -10.48
N ALA A 103 25.21 -1.98 -11.57
CA ALA A 103 25.68 -1.01 -12.56
C ALA A 103 24.53 -0.25 -13.26
N MET A 104 23.35 -0.82 -13.32
CA MET A 104 22.17 -0.13 -13.88
C MET A 104 21.82 1.14 -13.10
N ASN A 105 22.14 1.21 -11.79
CA ASN A 105 21.91 2.41 -10.98
C ASN A 105 22.73 3.63 -11.47
N TRP A 106 23.99 3.41 -11.90
CA TRP A 106 24.83 4.47 -12.46
C TRP A 106 24.53 4.75 -13.94
N LEU A 107 23.98 3.73 -14.66
CA LEU A 107 23.67 3.85 -16.09
C LEU A 107 22.45 4.73 -16.36
N VAL A 108 21.39 4.56 -15.58
CA VAL A 108 20.11 5.26 -15.80
C VAL A 108 20.17 6.65 -15.16
N ASP A 109 19.93 7.68 -15.97
CA ASP A 109 19.79 9.04 -15.47
C ASP A 109 18.36 9.29 -14.94
N ARG A 110 18.22 9.25 -13.62
CA ARG A 110 16.93 9.49 -12.94
C ARG A 110 16.43 10.92 -13.11
N ARG A 111 17.36 11.89 -13.27
CA ARG A 111 16.99 13.28 -13.54
C ARG A 111 16.37 13.41 -14.93
N HIS A 112 16.99 12.80 -15.95
CA HIS A 112 16.40 12.74 -17.28
C HIS A 112 15.00 12.09 -17.27
N VAL A 113 14.83 11.00 -16.51
CA VAL A 113 13.51 10.37 -16.36
C VAL A 113 12.52 11.34 -15.72
N ALA A 114 12.88 12.01 -14.64
CA ALA A 114 11.97 12.93 -13.92
C ALA A 114 11.64 14.19 -14.73
N GLU A 115 12.65 14.83 -15.33
CA GLU A 115 12.50 16.14 -16.00
C GLU A 115 12.00 16.01 -17.43
N GLU A 116 12.56 15.07 -18.23
CA GLU A 116 12.24 14.97 -19.67
C GLU A 116 11.09 13.98 -19.94
N ILE A 117 11.09 12.80 -19.30
CA ILE A 117 10.06 11.79 -19.56
C ILE A 117 8.78 12.12 -18.80
N TYR A 118 8.90 12.48 -17.52
CA TYR A 118 7.75 12.87 -16.68
C TYR A 118 7.48 14.38 -16.70
N GLY A 119 8.29 15.17 -17.42
CA GLY A 119 8.10 16.61 -17.59
C GLY A 119 8.12 17.40 -16.28
N GLY A 120 8.89 16.96 -15.30
CA GLY A 120 8.98 17.56 -13.96
C GLY A 120 7.87 17.10 -13.00
N MET A 121 6.97 16.21 -13.42
CA MET A 121 5.94 15.63 -12.54
C MET A 121 6.43 14.35 -11.85
N ALA A 122 7.70 14.32 -11.48
CA ALA A 122 8.30 13.24 -10.72
C ALA A 122 9.57 13.72 -10.02
N VAL A 123 9.98 13.02 -8.98
CA VAL A 123 11.25 13.24 -8.28
C VAL A 123 12.11 11.99 -8.35
N PRO A 124 13.45 12.12 -8.51
CA PRO A 124 14.34 10.98 -8.50
C PRO A 124 14.20 10.12 -7.24
N ARG A 125 14.18 8.81 -7.41
CA ARG A 125 14.13 7.84 -6.33
C ARG A 125 15.23 6.79 -6.49
N TYR A 126 15.92 6.49 -5.40
CA TYR A 126 17.00 5.51 -5.37
C TYR A 126 16.66 4.29 -4.49
N LEU A 127 15.86 4.48 -3.45
CA LEU A 127 15.65 3.50 -2.39
C LEU A 127 14.27 2.80 -2.49
N PRO A 128 14.12 1.62 -1.89
CA PRO A 128 12.85 0.89 -1.84
C PRO A 128 11.82 1.52 -0.88
N MET A 129 11.85 2.85 -0.75
CA MET A 129 10.89 3.62 0.03
C MET A 129 10.55 4.92 -0.69
N ASN A 130 9.33 5.40 -0.48
CA ASN A 130 8.86 6.66 -1.05
C ASN A 130 9.53 7.84 -0.36
N THR A 131 9.98 8.82 -1.15
CA THR A 131 10.70 10.02 -0.67
C THR A 131 9.83 10.95 0.17
N ALA A 132 8.51 10.85 0.08
CA ALA A 132 7.57 11.63 0.87
C ALA A 132 7.15 10.96 2.20
N PHE A 133 7.57 9.73 2.46
CA PHE A 133 7.15 9.00 3.67
C PHE A 133 8.03 9.33 4.88
N PRO A 134 7.48 9.24 6.11
CA PRO A 134 8.21 9.60 7.33
C PRO A 134 9.53 8.85 7.53
N ASP A 135 9.62 7.59 7.14
CA ASP A 135 10.86 6.82 7.28
C ASP A 135 11.99 7.33 6.38
N TYR A 136 11.68 7.93 5.22
CA TYR A 136 12.70 8.58 4.41
C TYR A 136 13.36 9.74 5.16
N ALA A 137 12.57 10.56 5.83
CA ALA A 137 13.10 11.65 6.66
C ALA A 137 13.95 11.14 7.85
N ARG A 138 13.54 10.02 8.47
CA ARG A 138 14.32 9.38 9.56
C ARG A 138 15.66 8.83 9.08
N LEU A 139 15.78 8.50 7.80
CA LEU A 139 16.98 7.94 7.15
C LEU A 139 17.65 8.93 6.19
N ALA A 140 17.38 10.22 6.34
CA ALA A 140 17.81 11.26 5.38
C ALA A 140 19.32 11.27 5.13
N GLU A 141 20.13 11.04 6.15
CA GLU A 141 21.59 10.98 6.02
C GLU A 141 22.04 9.79 5.16
N THR A 142 21.52 8.58 5.47
CA THR A 142 21.80 7.37 4.70
C THR A 142 21.28 7.51 3.26
N ALA A 143 20.03 7.98 3.10
CA ALA A 143 19.44 8.21 1.80
C ALA A 143 20.30 9.14 0.95
N ARG A 144 20.73 10.27 1.52
CA ARG A 144 21.57 11.22 0.79
C ARG A 144 22.95 10.65 0.43
N SER A 145 23.55 9.87 1.32
CA SER A 145 24.83 9.20 1.04
C SER A 145 24.69 8.23 -0.14
N LEU A 146 23.66 7.41 -0.16
CA LEU A 146 23.40 6.45 -1.24
C LEU A 146 23.04 7.14 -2.56
N GLU A 147 22.25 8.20 -2.53
CA GLU A 147 21.94 9.00 -3.72
C GLU A 147 23.20 9.58 -4.37
N LEU A 148 24.16 10.04 -3.56
CA LEU A 148 25.44 10.54 -4.06
C LEU A 148 26.33 9.41 -4.59
N GLN A 149 26.38 8.28 -3.91
CA GLN A 149 27.16 7.11 -4.30
C GLN A 149 26.69 6.53 -5.64
N TYR A 150 25.37 6.48 -5.85
CA TYR A 150 24.74 5.92 -7.05
C TYR A 150 24.28 6.99 -8.05
N GLY A 151 24.84 8.20 -7.94
CA GLY A 151 24.63 9.26 -8.94
C GLY A 151 25.00 8.80 -10.35
N HIS A 152 24.36 9.39 -11.38
CA HIS A 152 24.54 9.02 -12.77
C HIS A 152 26.02 9.09 -13.20
N ASP A 153 26.59 7.95 -13.57
CA ASP A 153 27.95 7.77 -14.08
C ASP A 153 27.96 6.64 -15.14
N PRO A 154 27.58 6.95 -16.39
CA PRO A 154 27.47 5.95 -17.44
C PRO A 154 28.79 5.32 -17.82
N GLU A 155 29.91 6.02 -17.63
CA GLU A 155 31.26 5.48 -17.92
C GLU A 155 31.66 4.41 -16.89
N LYS A 156 31.37 4.65 -15.59
CA LYS A 156 31.55 3.66 -14.55
C LYS A 156 30.68 2.41 -14.82
N ALA A 157 29.40 2.63 -15.15
CA ALA A 157 28.47 1.54 -15.48
C ALA A 157 28.97 0.72 -16.67
N ARG A 158 29.40 1.38 -17.74
CA ARG A 158 29.93 0.73 -18.95
C ARG A 158 31.13 -0.16 -18.64
N ARG A 159 32.08 0.31 -17.83
CA ARG A 159 33.26 -0.47 -17.42
C ARG A 159 32.84 -1.72 -16.67
N ILE A 160 32.00 -1.57 -15.63
CA ILE A 160 31.54 -2.70 -14.80
C ILE A 160 30.80 -3.74 -15.66
N ILE A 161 29.86 -3.30 -16.49
CA ILE A 161 29.09 -4.21 -17.37
C ILE A 161 30.01 -4.92 -18.35
N THR A 162 30.97 -4.19 -18.95
CA THR A 162 31.91 -4.78 -19.92
C THR A 162 32.77 -5.86 -19.26
N ASP A 163 33.30 -5.61 -18.08
CA ASP A 163 34.15 -6.58 -17.37
C ASP A 163 33.35 -7.79 -16.92
N ALA A 164 32.17 -7.57 -16.34
CA ALA A 164 31.29 -8.66 -15.91
C ALA A 164 30.82 -9.54 -17.10
N MET A 165 30.49 -8.94 -18.24
CA MET A 165 30.11 -9.68 -19.45
C MET A 165 31.25 -10.59 -19.94
N LYS A 166 32.49 -10.11 -19.92
CA LYS A 166 33.67 -10.93 -20.28
C LYS A 166 33.88 -12.07 -19.29
N GLU A 167 33.76 -11.81 -18.00
CA GLU A 167 33.84 -12.84 -16.94
C GLU A 167 32.76 -13.92 -17.10
N MET A 168 31.58 -13.56 -17.61
CA MET A 168 30.49 -14.48 -17.95
C MET A 168 30.71 -15.23 -19.27
N GLY A 169 31.87 -15.07 -19.92
CA GLY A 169 32.24 -15.76 -21.17
C GLY A 169 31.68 -15.13 -22.44
N ALA A 170 31.14 -13.91 -22.35
CA ALA A 170 30.68 -13.18 -23.52
C ALA A 170 31.87 -12.49 -24.23
N THR A 171 31.77 -12.37 -25.54
CA THR A 171 32.75 -11.69 -26.40
C THR A 171 32.09 -10.56 -27.15
N ARG A 172 32.84 -9.50 -27.44
CA ARG A 172 32.35 -8.35 -28.24
C ARG A 172 32.88 -8.41 -29.66
N ARG A 173 31.98 -8.39 -30.66
CA ARG A 173 32.31 -8.39 -32.08
C ARG A 173 31.55 -7.28 -32.78
N GLU A 174 32.21 -6.43 -33.52
CA GLU A 174 31.62 -5.31 -34.25
C GLU A 174 30.65 -4.49 -33.36
N GLY A 175 31.07 -4.28 -32.10
CA GLY A 175 30.30 -3.51 -31.14
C GLY A 175 29.18 -4.29 -30.41
N GLN A 176 28.86 -5.51 -30.80
CA GLN A 176 27.81 -6.33 -30.21
C GLN A 176 28.34 -7.46 -29.30
N TRP A 177 27.55 -7.82 -28.30
CA TRP A 177 27.85 -8.95 -27.40
C TRP A 177 27.35 -10.27 -27.97
N TYR A 178 28.24 -11.29 -27.90
CA TYR A 178 27.98 -12.66 -28.26
C TYR A 178 28.34 -13.62 -27.13
N HIS A 179 27.53 -14.66 -26.96
CA HIS A 179 27.80 -15.75 -26.05
C HIS A 179 27.49 -17.08 -26.78
N ASN A 180 28.42 -18.04 -26.74
CA ASN A 180 28.30 -19.33 -27.48
C ASN A 180 27.93 -19.15 -28.96
N GLY A 181 28.51 -18.14 -29.62
CA GLY A 181 28.30 -17.84 -31.03
C GLY A 181 26.97 -17.16 -31.38
N LYS A 182 26.10 -16.90 -30.41
CA LYS A 182 24.81 -16.21 -30.60
C LYS A 182 24.87 -14.80 -30.04
N PRO A 183 24.19 -13.81 -30.65
CA PRO A 183 24.05 -12.48 -30.06
C PRO A 183 23.35 -12.54 -28.67
N VAL A 184 23.84 -11.77 -27.70
CA VAL A 184 23.15 -11.62 -26.41
C VAL A 184 21.96 -10.69 -26.62
N THR A 185 20.77 -11.27 -26.58
CA THR A 185 19.50 -10.56 -26.85
C THR A 185 18.75 -10.31 -25.56
N LEU A 186 18.44 -9.03 -25.29
CA LEU A 186 17.63 -8.62 -24.16
C LEU A 186 16.16 -8.46 -24.55
N GLN A 187 15.27 -9.12 -23.84
CA GLN A 187 13.82 -8.93 -23.94
C GLN A 187 13.41 -7.87 -22.93
N ILE A 188 12.99 -6.70 -23.36
CA ILE A 188 12.54 -5.61 -22.49
C ILE A 188 11.02 -5.52 -22.57
N LEU A 189 10.37 -5.83 -21.46
CA LEU A 189 8.91 -5.81 -21.31
C LEU A 189 8.45 -4.43 -20.90
N ILE A 190 7.75 -3.73 -21.79
CA ILE A 190 7.43 -2.31 -21.69
C ILE A 190 5.94 -2.10 -21.57
N ARG A 191 5.51 -1.46 -20.49
CA ARG A 191 4.13 -1.03 -20.28
C ARG A 191 3.77 0.12 -21.21
N THR A 192 2.53 0.13 -21.71
CA THR A 192 2.09 1.05 -22.77
C THR A 192 1.11 2.14 -22.32
N GLU A 193 0.54 2.02 -21.13
CA GLU A 193 -0.58 2.87 -20.71
C GLU A 193 -0.16 4.26 -20.21
N ASP A 194 1.13 4.45 -19.90
CA ASP A 194 1.64 5.69 -19.31
C ASP A 194 3.10 5.97 -19.74
N ALA A 195 3.78 6.89 -19.04
CA ALA A 195 5.17 7.30 -19.32
C ALA A 195 6.19 6.15 -19.26
N ARG A 196 5.82 4.97 -18.72
CA ARG A 196 6.69 3.78 -18.72
C ARG A 196 7.03 3.31 -20.14
N LYS A 197 6.21 3.68 -21.14
CA LYS A 197 6.57 3.44 -22.54
C LYS A 197 7.84 4.18 -22.92
N GLN A 198 7.93 5.48 -22.61
CA GLN A 198 9.12 6.29 -22.89
C GLN A 198 10.31 5.84 -22.03
N VAL A 199 10.07 5.46 -20.76
CA VAL A 199 11.11 4.87 -19.89
C VAL A 199 11.68 3.61 -20.52
N GLY A 200 10.83 2.70 -21.01
CA GLY A 200 11.26 1.47 -21.67
C GLY A 200 12.04 1.73 -22.96
N ASP A 201 11.62 2.70 -23.75
CA ASP A 201 12.35 3.14 -24.96
C ASP A 201 13.72 3.72 -24.62
N TYR A 202 13.80 4.58 -23.61
CA TYR A 202 15.04 5.16 -23.11
C TYR A 202 16.02 4.06 -22.63
N VAL A 203 15.59 3.15 -21.78
CA VAL A 203 16.40 2.03 -21.28
C VAL A 203 16.83 1.10 -22.42
N SER A 204 15.95 0.83 -23.38
CA SER A 204 16.26 0.04 -24.56
C SER A 204 17.41 0.65 -25.39
N ASN A 205 17.42 1.97 -25.54
CA ASN A 205 18.49 2.69 -26.22
C ASN A 205 19.81 2.56 -25.45
N LEU A 206 19.81 2.75 -24.13
CA LEU A 206 20.99 2.57 -23.29
C LEU A 206 21.60 1.16 -23.42
N MET A 207 20.75 0.12 -23.43
CA MET A 207 21.21 -1.26 -23.60
C MET A 207 21.77 -1.50 -25.01
N SER A 208 21.15 -0.93 -26.04
CA SER A 208 21.67 -1.02 -27.41
C SER A 208 23.04 -0.33 -27.56
N ASP A 209 23.23 0.82 -26.93
CA ASP A 209 24.50 1.57 -26.91
C ASP A 209 25.62 0.83 -26.17
N LEU A 210 25.25 -0.07 -25.25
CA LEU A 210 26.17 -0.99 -24.59
C LEU A 210 26.52 -2.21 -25.43
N GLY A 211 25.87 -2.42 -26.57
CA GLY A 211 26.15 -3.50 -27.52
C GLY A 211 25.25 -4.72 -27.35
N PHE A 212 24.17 -4.64 -26.61
CA PHE A 212 23.17 -5.70 -26.57
C PHE A 212 22.22 -5.64 -27.77
N ASN A 213 21.79 -6.80 -28.25
CA ASN A 213 20.66 -6.88 -29.16
C ASN A 213 19.38 -6.72 -28.35
N VAL A 214 18.54 -5.73 -28.64
CA VAL A 214 17.36 -5.41 -27.81
C VAL A 214 16.07 -5.70 -28.57
N ARG A 215 15.19 -6.48 -27.94
CA ARG A 215 13.80 -6.70 -28.38
C ARG A 215 12.84 -6.05 -27.40
N ARG A 216 12.09 -5.05 -27.91
CA ARG A 216 11.06 -4.35 -27.15
C ARG A 216 9.75 -5.10 -27.22
N GLN A 217 9.17 -5.44 -26.08
CA GLN A 217 7.87 -6.08 -25.96
C GLN A 217 6.89 -5.10 -25.32
N TYR A 218 6.13 -4.41 -26.14
CA TYR A 218 5.09 -3.50 -25.68
C TYR A 218 3.85 -4.29 -25.25
N ARG A 219 3.40 -4.09 -24.00
CA ARG A 219 2.30 -4.85 -23.40
C ARG A 219 1.46 -3.95 -22.49
N THR A 220 0.16 -4.22 -22.47
CA THR A 220 -0.74 -3.69 -21.42
C THR A 220 -0.43 -4.33 -20.06
N ALA A 221 -1.03 -3.78 -18.98
CA ALA A 221 -0.87 -4.35 -17.64
C ALA A 221 -1.20 -5.84 -17.58
N GLN A 222 -2.35 -6.21 -18.15
CA GLN A 222 -2.85 -7.57 -18.11
C GLN A 222 -1.96 -8.53 -18.89
N GLU A 223 -1.50 -8.12 -20.06
CA GLU A 223 -0.59 -8.93 -20.89
C GLU A 223 0.78 -9.08 -20.23
N ALA A 224 1.34 -7.99 -19.68
CA ALA A 224 2.62 -8.00 -18.98
C ALA A 224 2.59 -8.91 -17.76
N SER A 225 1.52 -8.88 -16.97
CA SER A 225 1.37 -9.70 -15.75
C SER A 225 1.41 -11.20 -16.05
N ARG A 226 0.89 -11.61 -17.19
CA ARG A 226 0.97 -13.01 -17.67
C ARG A 226 2.39 -13.45 -18.00
N ILE A 227 3.31 -12.51 -18.21
CA ILE A 227 4.71 -12.78 -18.52
C ILE A 227 5.56 -12.67 -17.26
N TRP A 228 5.64 -11.49 -16.61
CA TRP A 228 6.62 -11.26 -15.56
C TRP A 228 6.23 -11.81 -14.18
N ILE A 229 4.92 -11.98 -13.91
CA ILE A 229 4.42 -12.58 -12.66
C ILE A 229 4.14 -14.06 -12.81
N ALA A 230 3.45 -14.45 -13.88
CA ALA A 230 2.87 -15.79 -13.98
C ALA A 230 3.82 -16.84 -14.55
N THR A 231 4.91 -16.44 -15.22
CA THR A 231 5.87 -17.41 -15.81
C THR A 231 7.07 -17.63 -14.91
N ASP A 232 7.71 -18.78 -15.08
CA ASP A 232 9.02 -19.05 -14.51
C ASP A 232 10.04 -18.05 -15.09
N PRO A 233 10.74 -17.26 -14.27
CA PRO A 233 11.75 -16.33 -14.74
C PRO A 233 12.90 -17.02 -15.48
N ALA A 234 13.22 -18.28 -15.18
CA ALA A 234 14.25 -19.05 -15.86
C ALA A 234 13.91 -19.38 -17.34
N ALA A 235 12.63 -19.32 -17.70
CA ALA A 235 12.19 -19.52 -19.10
C ALA A 235 12.63 -18.39 -20.06
N GLY A 236 13.23 -17.31 -19.55
CA GLY A 236 13.89 -16.29 -20.36
C GLY A 236 12.97 -15.43 -21.23
N GLN A 237 11.67 -15.35 -20.92
CA GLN A 237 10.72 -14.56 -21.69
C GLN A 237 10.92 -13.05 -21.56
N TRP A 238 11.60 -12.60 -20.51
CA TRP A 238 11.89 -11.20 -20.25
C TRP A 238 13.17 -11.04 -19.40
N HIS A 239 13.85 -9.89 -19.55
CA HIS A 239 15.06 -9.51 -18.78
C HIS A 239 14.82 -8.30 -17.92
N ILE A 240 14.14 -7.28 -18.45
CA ILE A 240 13.81 -6.02 -17.80
C ILE A 240 12.31 -5.79 -17.96
N TYR A 241 11.66 -5.36 -16.90
CA TYR A 241 10.26 -4.92 -16.91
C TYR A 241 10.15 -3.49 -16.40
N THR A 242 9.38 -2.65 -17.08
CA THR A 242 9.06 -1.29 -16.62
C THR A 242 7.95 -1.36 -15.59
N GLY A 243 8.34 -1.54 -14.33
CA GLY A 243 7.44 -1.72 -13.20
C GLY A 243 6.92 -0.41 -12.60
N SER A 244 5.87 -0.53 -11.82
CA SER A 244 5.31 0.55 -11.00
C SER A 244 4.61 -0.04 -9.79
N TRP A 245 4.70 0.65 -8.67
CA TRP A 245 3.97 0.33 -7.46
C TRP A 245 3.19 1.54 -7.00
N VAL A 246 2.06 1.30 -6.35
CA VAL A 246 1.19 2.36 -5.84
C VAL A 246 0.97 2.13 -4.36
N SER A 247 1.25 3.15 -3.56
CA SER A 247 0.82 3.23 -2.16
C SER A 247 -0.46 4.04 -2.11
N THR A 248 -1.53 3.44 -1.61
CA THR A 248 -2.86 4.08 -1.52
C THR A 248 -3.07 4.87 -0.24
N ALA A 249 -2.13 4.80 0.70
CA ALA A 249 -2.11 5.60 1.93
C ALA A 249 -0.67 5.82 2.38
N ILE A 250 -0.46 6.92 3.10
CA ILE A 250 0.84 7.20 3.71
C ILE A 250 1.18 6.13 4.74
N ASN A 251 2.39 5.60 4.67
CA ASN A 251 2.90 4.58 5.57
C ASN A 251 4.03 5.16 6.44
N ARG A 252 3.89 5.03 7.76
CA ARG A 252 4.84 5.52 8.75
C ARG A 252 5.97 4.53 9.07
N ASP A 253 5.76 3.25 8.76
CA ASP A 253 6.71 2.17 9.02
C ASP A 253 6.89 1.30 7.78
N VAL A 254 7.99 1.51 7.06
CA VAL A 254 8.34 0.73 5.87
C VAL A 254 9.31 -0.42 6.17
N SER A 255 9.39 -0.88 7.41
CA SER A 255 10.27 -1.98 7.84
C SER A 255 10.10 -3.25 7.00
N SER A 256 8.93 -3.50 6.46
CA SER A 256 8.66 -4.70 5.64
C SER A 256 9.11 -4.57 4.18
N ASN A 257 9.53 -3.38 3.71
CA ASN A 257 9.83 -3.17 2.29
C ASN A 257 11.02 -4.00 1.80
N LEU A 258 12.06 -4.20 2.62
CA LEU A 258 13.20 -5.04 2.24
C LEU A 258 12.77 -6.49 2.05
N SER A 259 11.99 -7.04 2.97
CA SER A 259 11.44 -8.40 2.83
C SER A 259 10.55 -8.52 1.60
N PHE A 260 9.69 -7.51 1.38
CA PHE A 260 8.74 -7.51 0.25
C PHE A 260 9.43 -7.44 -1.11
N TYR A 261 10.43 -6.59 -1.29
CA TYR A 261 11.02 -6.34 -2.61
C TYR A 261 12.25 -7.19 -2.93
N TYR A 262 12.94 -7.76 -1.93
CA TYR A 262 14.25 -8.38 -2.12
C TYR A 262 14.34 -9.83 -1.64
N THR A 263 13.27 -10.41 -1.08
CA THR A 263 13.30 -11.79 -0.58
C THR A 263 12.15 -12.61 -1.13
N ASN A 264 12.29 -13.92 -1.07
CA ASN A 264 11.23 -14.87 -1.47
C ASN A 264 9.99 -14.82 -0.55
N ARG A 265 10.09 -14.19 0.62
CA ARG A 265 8.95 -13.98 1.54
C ARG A 265 7.99 -12.88 1.07
N GLY A 266 8.44 -12.02 0.17
CA GLY A 266 7.64 -10.87 -0.27
C GLY A 266 6.34 -11.26 -0.96
N ARG A 267 6.41 -12.24 -1.87
CA ARG A 267 5.26 -12.74 -2.63
C ARG A 267 5.44 -14.21 -3.04
N PRO A 268 4.37 -14.95 -3.24
CA PRO A 268 4.45 -16.35 -3.68
C PRO A 268 4.73 -16.52 -5.18
N ASP A 269 4.78 -15.42 -5.94
CA ASP A 269 4.94 -15.47 -7.41
C ASP A 269 6.34 -15.97 -7.81
N PRO A 270 6.49 -16.65 -8.96
CA PRO A 270 7.72 -17.30 -9.40
C PRO A 270 8.96 -16.39 -9.39
N LEU A 271 8.80 -15.11 -9.77
CA LEU A 271 9.91 -14.15 -9.72
C LEU A 271 10.49 -13.98 -8.33
N TRP A 272 9.63 -13.83 -7.29
CA TRP A 272 10.10 -13.69 -5.91
C TRP A 272 10.75 -14.96 -5.39
N GLN A 273 10.28 -16.13 -5.84
CA GLN A 273 10.87 -17.40 -5.48
C GLN A 273 12.25 -17.62 -6.11
N ALA A 274 12.59 -16.84 -7.12
CA ALA A 274 13.92 -16.81 -7.75
C ALA A 274 14.88 -15.78 -7.09
N TYR A 275 14.42 -14.99 -6.10
CA TYR A 275 15.31 -14.09 -5.35
C TYR A 275 16.14 -14.89 -4.35
N ASP A 276 17.44 -14.68 -4.41
CA ASP A 276 18.43 -15.27 -3.51
C ASP A 276 19.37 -14.14 -3.04
N PRO A 277 18.90 -13.28 -2.12
CA PRO A 277 19.68 -12.16 -1.62
C PRO A 277 20.83 -12.63 -0.74
N ASP A 278 21.82 -11.76 -0.55
CA ASP A 278 22.87 -11.94 0.44
C ASP A 278 22.28 -12.33 1.82
N GLU A 279 22.90 -13.25 2.52
CA GLU A 279 22.42 -13.78 3.80
C GLU A 279 22.24 -12.66 4.85
N THR A 280 23.11 -11.65 4.84
CA THR A 280 23.02 -10.48 5.73
C THR A 280 21.77 -9.67 5.44
N LEU A 281 21.51 -9.38 4.15
CA LEU A 281 20.29 -8.68 3.72
C LEU A 281 19.04 -9.46 4.10
N ASP A 282 19.04 -10.78 3.87
CA ASP A 282 17.89 -11.62 4.22
C ASP A 282 17.60 -11.61 5.72
N ASN A 283 18.65 -11.70 6.54
CA ASN A 283 18.53 -11.63 8.00
C ASN A 283 18.01 -10.26 8.47
N ILE A 284 18.56 -9.16 7.95
CA ILE A 284 18.11 -7.80 8.26
C ILE A 284 16.64 -7.62 7.85
N ALA A 285 16.29 -8.02 6.63
CA ALA A 285 14.93 -7.93 6.12
C ALA A 285 13.93 -8.68 7.02
N ARG A 286 14.29 -9.88 7.49
CA ARG A 286 13.47 -10.69 8.41
C ARG A 286 13.32 -10.05 9.78
N ARG A 287 14.40 -9.51 10.35
CA ARG A 287 14.38 -8.80 11.64
C ARG A 287 13.48 -7.58 11.56
N LEU A 288 13.62 -6.77 10.53
CA LEU A 288 12.80 -5.58 10.31
C LEU A 288 11.32 -5.94 10.09
N GLU A 289 11.02 -6.96 9.29
CA GLU A 289 9.65 -7.43 9.06
C GLU A 289 8.97 -7.87 10.37
N ARG A 290 9.71 -8.58 11.21
CA ARG A 290 9.22 -9.04 12.53
C ARG A 290 9.30 -7.99 13.62
N ARG A 291 9.91 -6.84 13.33
CA ARG A 291 10.22 -5.78 14.29
C ARG A 291 11.01 -6.33 15.49
N ASP A 292 12.01 -7.15 15.15
CA ASP A 292 12.95 -7.78 16.07
C ASP A 292 14.18 -6.87 16.24
N TYR A 293 13.99 -5.80 16.97
CA TYR A 293 14.98 -4.81 17.37
C TYR A 293 14.58 -4.22 18.73
N THR A 294 15.55 -3.75 19.50
CA THR A 294 15.38 -3.34 20.90
C THR A 294 15.33 -1.82 21.07
N SER A 295 15.65 -1.05 20.01
CA SER A 295 15.60 0.41 20.04
C SER A 295 15.32 0.97 18.64
N MET A 296 14.86 2.22 18.57
CA MET A 296 14.72 2.95 17.29
C MET A 296 16.09 3.22 16.65
N GLU A 297 17.15 3.30 17.44
CA GLU A 297 18.52 3.40 16.92
C GLU A 297 18.93 2.12 16.20
N GLU A 298 18.75 0.95 16.81
CA GLU A 298 19.02 -0.34 16.18
C GLU A 298 18.16 -0.52 14.91
N ARG A 299 16.88 -0.11 14.94
CA ARG A 299 16.04 -0.11 13.75
C ARG A 299 16.64 0.76 12.64
N ARG A 300 17.12 1.96 12.99
CA ARG A 300 17.75 2.88 12.03
C ARG A 300 19.01 2.27 11.42
N GLU A 301 19.86 1.64 12.23
CA GLU A 301 21.06 0.95 11.77
C GLU A 301 20.72 -0.21 10.83
N LEU A 302 19.78 -1.07 11.20
CA LEU A 302 19.30 -2.16 10.35
C LEU A 302 18.71 -1.66 9.02
N MET A 303 17.92 -0.58 9.06
CA MET A 303 17.37 0.03 7.85
C MET A 303 18.49 0.60 6.96
N ALA A 304 19.47 1.28 7.53
CA ALA A 304 20.59 1.86 6.80
C ALA A 304 21.42 0.78 6.09
N GLU A 305 21.88 -0.23 6.82
CA GLU A 305 22.63 -1.36 6.27
C GLU A 305 21.81 -2.14 5.24
N GLY A 306 20.53 -2.39 5.55
CA GLY A 306 19.63 -3.07 4.62
C GLY A 306 19.41 -2.30 3.32
N MET A 307 19.36 -0.95 3.36
CA MET A 307 19.28 -0.12 2.15
C MET A 307 20.55 -0.17 1.31
N GLU A 308 21.73 -0.16 1.95
CA GLU A 308 23.02 -0.32 1.27
C GLU A 308 23.08 -1.65 0.52
N LEU A 309 22.79 -2.76 1.21
CA LEU A 309 22.77 -4.10 0.61
C LEU A 309 21.71 -4.24 -0.48
N ALA A 310 20.54 -3.62 -0.31
CA ALA A 310 19.50 -3.62 -1.33
C ALA A 310 19.92 -2.89 -2.61
N MET A 311 20.69 -1.80 -2.47
CA MET A 311 21.29 -1.10 -3.62
C MET A 311 22.34 -1.97 -4.32
N GLU A 312 23.12 -2.74 -3.60
CA GLU A 312 24.07 -3.68 -4.17
C GLU A 312 23.38 -4.86 -4.88
N GLU A 313 22.30 -5.42 -4.30
CA GLU A 313 21.53 -6.52 -4.91
C GLU A 313 20.81 -6.09 -6.17
N SER A 314 20.21 -4.92 -6.16
CA SER A 314 19.61 -4.28 -7.35
C SER A 314 18.67 -5.19 -8.15
N TYR A 315 17.82 -5.99 -7.50
CA TYR A 315 16.73 -6.67 -8.20
C TYR A 315 15.76 -5.68 -8.84
N ARG A 316 15.74 -4.46 -8.27
CA ARG A 316 14.96 -3.33 -8.75
C ARG A 316 15.81 -2.08 -8.83
N ILE A 317 15.65 -1.37 -9.94
CA ILE A 317 16.25 -0.05 -10.11
C ILE A 317 15.14 0.97 -9.95
N TRP A 318 15.07 1.57 -8.78
CA TRP A 318 14.11 2.64 -8.49
C TRP A 318 14.45 3.87 -9.29
N LEU A 319 13.48 4.46 -9.98
CA LEU A 319 13.71 5.57 -10.88
C LEU A 319 13.15 6.88 -10.35
N VAL A 320 11.85 6.92 -10.12
CA VAL A 320 11.15 8.14 -9.69
C VAL A 320 9.96 7.82 -8.79
N ASP A 321 9.67 8.72 -7.86
CA ASP A 321 8.34 8.89 -7.27
C ASP A 321 7.57 9.89 -8.14
N GLN A 322 6.36 9.49 -8.55
CA GLN A 322 5.52 10.30 -9.43
C GLN A 322 4.73 11.31 -8.60
N LEU A 323 4.65 12.53 -9.11
CA LEU A 323 3.71 13.52 -8.65
C LEU A 323 2.43 13.40 -9.50
N SER A 324 1.37 12.91 -8.88
CA SER A 324 0.06 12.87 -9.51
C SER A 324 -0.78 14.06 -9.09
N ILE A 325 -1.50 14.67 -10.01
CA ILE A 325 -2.54 15.67 -9.71
C ILE A 325 -3.91 14.98 -9.68
N ILE A 326 -4.75 15.35 -8.75
CA ILE A 326 -6.12 14.85 -8.59
C ILE A 326 -7.06 16.03 -8.81
N PRO A 327 -7.66 16.16 -10.01
CA PRO A 327 -8.46 17.32 -10.38
C PRO A 327 -9.72 17.49 -9.53
N ARG A 328 -10.01 18.71 -9.13
CA ARG A 328 -11.24 19.12 -8.46
C ARG A 328 -11.72 20.50 -8.91
N ALA A 329 -12.95 20.82 -8.61
CA ALA A 329 -13.46 22.18 -8.78
C ALA A 329 -12.80 23.12 -7.75
N ALA A 330 -12.53 24.37 -8.15
CA ALA A 330 -11.81 25.34 -7.32
C ALA A 330 -12.55 25.71 -6.02
N ASN A 331 -13.88 25.58 -5.99
CA ASN A 331 -14.71 25.85 -4.83
C ASN A 331 -15.06 24.59 -4.00
N VAL A 332 -14.33 23.50 -4.20
CA VAL A 332 -14.48 22.24 -3.45
C VAL A 332 -13.23 21.98 -2.65
N ALA A 333 -13.40 21.65 -1.39
CA ALA A 333 -12.30 21.25 -0.50
C ALA A 333 -12.56 19.89 0.12
N LEU A 334 -11.50 19.13 0.34
CA LEU A 334 -11.50 17.86 1.07
C LEU A 334 -10.08 17.48 1.49
N ALA A 335 -9.96 16.55 2.43
CA ALA A 335 -8.67 16.00 2.83
C ALA A 335 -8.27 14.89 1.87
N ALA A 336 -7.15 15.08 1.17
CA ALA A 336 -6.52 14.08 0.32
C ALA A 336 -5.34 13.43 1.04
N ASP A 337 -5.15 12.12 0.87
CA ASP A 337 -3.99 11.41 1.41
C ASP A 337 -2.72 11.77 0.62
N LEU A 338 -1.61 12.01 1.30
CA LEU A 338 -0.34 12.40 0.67
C LEU A 338 0.18 11.36 -0.33
N ALA A 339 -0.09 10.08 -0.09
CA ALA A 339 0.29 9.01 -1.01
C ALA A 339 -0.82 8.70 -2.01
N GLY A 340 -2.03 8.40 -1.53
CA GLY A 340 -3.14 7.87 -2.34
C GLY A 340 -4.10 8.92 -2.88
N GLY A 341 -3.88 10.20 -2.58
CA GLY A 341 -4.76 11.27 -3.02
C GLY A 341 -6.16 11.16 -2.44
N ILE A 342 -7.16 11.62 -3.20
CA ILE A 342 -8.56 11.60 -2.77
C ILE A 342 -9.07 10.16 -2.59
N ALA A 343 -8.78 9.28 -3.52
CA ALA A 343 -9.21 7.88 -3.45
C ALA A 343 -8.56 7.11 -2.29
N GLY A 344 -7.34 7.49 -1.87
CA GLY A 344 -6.65 6.91 -0.71
C GLY A 344 -7.14 7.46 0.63
N SER A 345 -7.66 8.67 0.66
CA SER A 345 -8.10 9.34 1.89
C SER A 345 -9.28 8.60 2.53
N ARG A 346 -9.14 8.23 3.81
CA ARG A 346 -10.27 7.74 4.59
C ARG A 346 -11.09 8.87 5.21
N MET A 347 -10.58 10.09 5.15
CA MET A 347 -11.24 11.29 5.69
C MET A 347 -12.06 12.06 4.64
N TRP A 348 -12.01 11.66 3.36
CA TRP A 348 -12.74 12.39 2.32
C TRP A 348 -14.25 12.51 2.59
N PRO A 349 -14.96 11.47 3.11
CA PRO A 349 -16.41 11.56 3.32
C PRO A 349 -16.80 12.60 4.39
N TYR A 350 -15.90 12.82 5.35
CA TYR A 350 -16.14 13.74 6.48
C TYR A 350 -15.69 15.17 6.18
N THR A 351 -14.83 15.36 5.19
CA THR A 351 -14.18 16.65 4.91
C THR A 351 -14.61 17.27 3.58
N LEU A 352 -15.26 16.49 2.72
CA LEU A 352 -15.79 16.96 1.43
C LEU A 352 -16.83 18.05 1.63
N ARG A 353 -16.60 19.22 1.05
CA ARG A 353 -17.47 20.38 1.18
C ARG A 353 -17.32 21.37 0.03
N TYR A 354 -18.34 22.16 -0.18
CA TYR A 354 -18.16 23.45 -0.86
C TYR A 354 -17.54 24.44 0.14
N GLU A 355 -16.68 25.35 -0.34
CA GLU A 355 -16.03 26.35 0.52
C GLU A 355 -17.01 27.45 0.95
N ASP A 356 -18.05 27.69 0.18
CA ASP A 356 -19.00 28.79 0.34
C ASP A 356 -20.35 28.40 0.97
N ARG A 357 -20.60 27.10 1.22
CA ARG A 357 -21.89 26.63 1.75
C ARG A 357 -21.87 25.22 2.32
N LEU A 358 -22.80 24.92 3.20
CA LEU A 358 -23.13 23.56 3.62
C LEU A 358 -24.14 22.92 2.66
N GLY A 359 -24.08 21.58 2.56
CA GLY A 359 -24.99 20.80 1.75
C GLY A 359 -24.70 20.83 0.26
N GLY A 360 -25.69 20.44 -0.53
CA GLY A 360 -25.61 20.35 -1.98
C GLY A 360 -25.09 19.01 -2.48
N GLY A 361 -25.24 18.78 -3.79
CA GLY A 361 -24.79 17.57 -4.48
C GLY A 361 -23.44 17.76 -5.16
N MET A 362 -22.64 16.71 -5.23
CA MET A 362 -21.38 16.66 -5.95
C MET A 362 -21.29 15.43 -6.84
N THR A 363 -20.67 15.58 -8.01
CA THR A 363 -20.37 14.48 -8.92
C THR A 363 -18.88 14.13 -8.83
N PHE A 364 -18.59 12.89 -8.42
CA PHE A 364 -17.27 12.28 -8.43
C PHE A 364 -17.13 11.39 -9.64
N ALA A 365 -16.12 11.62 -10.46
CA ALA A 365 -15.77 10.71 -11.52
C ALA A 365 -14.55 9.85 -11.14
N ALA A 366 -14.58 8.61 -11.61
CA ALA A 366 -13.47 7.68 -11.55
C ALA A 366 -13.29 6.99 -12.92
N PRO A 367 -12.12 6.43 -13.24
CA PRO A 367 -11.90 5.79 -14.54
C PRO A 367 -12.78 4.56 -14.75
N SER A 368 -13.14 3.89 -13.67
CA SER A 368 -14.08 2.75 -13.64
C SER A 368 -14.71 2.64 -12.26
N ILE A 369 -15.96 2.24 -12.20
CA ILE A 369 -16.71 1.95 -10.98
C ILE A 369 -17.46 0.64 -11.16
N LEU A 370 -17.79 -0.05 -10.06
CA LEU A 370 -18.47 -1.33 -10.04
C LEU A 370 -17.78 -2.37 -10.95
N THR A 371 -16.45 -2.36 -10.92
CA THR A 371 -15.61 -3.20 -11.78
C THR A 371 -15.64 -4.65 -11.32
N GLU A 372 -15.72 -4.85 -10.01
CA GLU A 372 -15.90 -6.16 -9.38
C GLU A 372 -17.33 -6.27 -8.87
N PRO A 373 -18.02 -7.40 -9.09
CA PRO A 373 -19.32 -7.62 -8.48
C PRO A 373 -19.21 -7.47 -6.97
N TRP A 374 -20.06 -6.62 -6.39
CA TRP A 374 -20.09 -6.46 -4.95
C TRP A 374 -20.69 -7.72 -4.30
N ASN A 375 -20.00 -8.22 -3.29
CA ASN A 375 -20.41 -9.36 -2.50
C ASN A 375 -20.31 -8.97 -1.01
N PRO A 376 -21.40 -9.07 -0.21
CA PRO A 376 -21.39 -8.66 1.20
C PRO A 376 -20.42 -9.47 2.07
N VAL A 377 -20.04 -10.68 1.64
CA VAL A 377 -19.10 -11.56 2.36
C VAL A 377 -17.65 -11.26 1.95
N ALA A 378 -17.36 -11.17 0.65
CA ALA A 378 -16.01 -10.99 0.12
C ALA A 378 -15.59 -9.50 -0.01
N GLY A 379 -16.55 -8.60 -0.18
CA GLY A 379 -16.28 -7.18 -0.45
C GLY A 379 -15.72 -6.95 -1.86
N SER A 380 -15.03 -5.82 -2.04
CA SER A 380 -14.29 -5.49 -3.26
C SER A 380 -12.88 -5.00 -2.90
N ASN A 381 -11.89 -5.34 -3.75
CA ASN A 381 -10.51 -4.83 -3.65
C ASN A 381 -10.25 -3.67 -4.62
N TRP A 382 -11.24 -3.31 -5.45
CA TRP A 382 -11.08 -2.22 -6.40
C TRP A 382 -11.10 -0.87 -5.68
N LEU A 383 -10.07 -0.05 -5.89
CA LEU A 383 -9.85 1.20 -5.14
C LEU A 383 -11.07 2.13 -5.17
N PHE A 384 -11.68 2.32 -6.35
CA PHE A 384 -12.79 3.24 -6.52
C PHE A 384 -14.11 2.71 -5.96
N ASP A 385 -14.31 1.39 -5.98
CA ASP A 385 -15.44 0.74 -5.31
C ASP A 385 -15.28 0.82 -3.79
N THR A 386 -14.06 0.59 -3.29
CA THR A 386 -13.73 0.76 -1.86
C THR A 386 -13.94 2.21 -1.40
N MET A 387 -13.68 3.20 -2.26
CA MET A 387 -13.95 4.60 -1.98
C MET A 387 -15.45 4.85 -1.73
N ILE A 388 -16.33 4.23 -2.52
CA ILE A 388 -17.78 4.33 -2.33
C ILE A 388 -18.19 3.71 -0.98
N THR A 389 -17.69 2.51 -0.68
CA THR A 389 -18.03 1.82 0.58
C THR A 389 -17.50 2.55 1.81
N ARG A 390 -16.38 3.27 1.70
CA ARG A 390 -15.87 4.13 2.79
C ARG A 390 -16.81 5.27 3.15
N ALA A 391 -17.58 5.79 2.20
CA ALA A 391 -18.59 6.81 2.47
C ALA A 391 -19.80 6.28 3.27
N LEU A 392 -19.97 4.96 3.31
CA LEU A 392 -21.05 4.27 4.00
C LEU A 392 -20.61 3.60 5.31
N ASN A 393 -19.33 3.70 5.66
CA ASN A 393 -18.76 3.08 6.85
C ASN A 393 -18.27 4.15 7.85
N ASP A 394 -18.29 3.79 9.13
CA ASP A 394 -17.84 4.64 10.23
C ASP A 394 -16.77 3.91 11.06
N PRO A 395 -15.50 3.95 10.62
CA PRO A 395 -14.42 3.25 11.31
C PRO A 395 -14.09 3.92 12.65
N PRO A 396 -13.71 3.14 13.68
CA PRO A 396 -13.42 3.69 15.02
C PRO A 396 -12.18 4.58 15.08
N LEU A 397 -11.31 4.48 14.09
CA LEU A 397 -10.05 5.23 13.96
C LEU A 397 -9.85 5.65 12.51
N LEU A 398 -9.37 6.86 12.32
CA LEU A 398 -9.01 7.40 11.00
C LEU A 398 -7.53 7.80 10.96
N PRO A 399 -6.76 7.41 9.94
CA PRO A 399 -5.40 7.90 9.77
C PRO A 399 -5.42 9.35 9.29
N ASN A 400 -4.58 10.18 9.87
CA ASN A 400 -4.32 11.51 9.34
C ASN A 400 -3.73 11.39 7.92
N PRO A 401 -4.30 12.04 6.90
CA PRO A 401 -3.92 11.83 5.52
C PRO A 401 -2.53 12.41 5.16
N TYR A 402 -1.94 13.23 6.03
CA TYR A 402 -0.62 13.84 5.82
C TYR A 402 0.49 13.17 6.64
N THR A 403 0.15 12.65 7.82
CA THR A 403 1.14 12.06 8.73
C THR A 403 1.02 10.56 8.88
N GLY A 404 -0.12 9.98 8.53
CA GLY A 404 -0.44 8.57 8.76
C GLY A 404 -0.74 8.21 10.22
N LEU A 405 -0.68 9.16 11.16
CA LEU A 405 -1.03 8.94 12.56
C LEU A 405 -2.53 8.73 12.70
N TYR A 406 -2.91 7.71 13.46
CA TYR A 406 -4.32 7.43 13.70
C TYR A 406 -4.91 8.36 14.74
N GLN A 407 -6.13 8.82 14.45
CA GLN A 407 -6.96 9.65 15.32
C GLN A 407 -8.21 8.87 15.73
N PRO A 408 -8.67 8.99 16.98
CA PRO A 408 -9.91 8.35 17.42
C PRO A 408 -11.12 9.03 16.79
N GLN A 409 -12.13 8.25 16.41
CA GLN A 409 -13.42 8.73 15.94
C GLN A 409 -14.55 8.28 16.86
N SER A 410 -14.59 6.99 17.20
CA SER A 410 -15.56 6.39 18.13
C SER A 410 -14.88 5.57 19.23
N ILE A 411 -13.58 5.80 19.44
CA ILE A 411 -12.81 5.28 20.55
C ILE A 411 -12.56 6.41 21.55
N GLN A 412 -12.90 6.18 22.82
CA GLN A 412 -12.62 7.10 23.91
C GLN A 412 -11.13 7.11 24.26
N GLY A 413 -10.47 5.96 24.17
CA GLY A 413 -9.04 5.79 24.41
C GLY A 413 -8.62 4.32 24.37
N ALA A 414 -7.31 4.11 24.44
CA ALA A 414 -6.75 2.77 24.48
C ALA A 414 -5.53 2.67 25.40
N GLU A 415 -5.33 1.49 26.00
CA GLU A 415 -4.15 1.10 26.76
C GLU A 415 -3.38 0.07 25.96
N VAL A 416 -2.16 0.36 25.60
CA VAL A 416 -1.25 -0.58 24.93
C VAL A 416 -0.17 -1.00 25.92
N THR A 417 -0.09 -2.29 26.19
CA THR A 417 1.03 -2.89 26.95
C THR A 417 1.88 -3.67 25.97
N VAL A 418 3.18 -3.43 25.95
CA VAL A 418 4.14 -4.19 25.14
C VAL A 418 5.19 -4.85 26.03
N THR A 419 5.86 -5.90 25.51
CA THR A 419 7.01 -6.50 26.21
C THR A 419 8.19 -5.50 26.26
N GLU A 420 9.08 -5.63 27.25
CA GLU A 420 10.21 -4.72 27.46
C GLU A 420 11.17 -4.66 26.28
N ASP A 421 11.30 -5.76 25.53
CA ASP A 421 12.09 -5.88 24.32
C ASP A 421 11.41 -5.31 23.05
N THR A 422 10.17 -4.88 23.18
CA THR A 422 9.41 -4.30 22.05
C THR A 422 9.57 -2.79 21.99
N VAL A 423 9.98 -2.30 20.81
CA VAL A 423 10.07 -0.86 20.54
C VAL A 423 8.70 -0.35 20.15
N ALA A 424 8.12 0.49 21.00
CA ALA A 424 6.91 1.24 20.71
C ALA A 424 6.98 2.62 21.37
N GLN A 425 6.39 3.61 20.72
CA GLN A 425 6.28 4.99 21.20
C GLN A 425 4.84 5.46 21.01
N ARG A 426 4.35 6.32 21.88
CA ARG A 426 3.08 7.02 21.66
C ARG A 426 3.35 8.42 21.14
N SER A 427 2.51 8.87 20.22
CA SER A 427 2.56 10.22 19.65
C SER A 427 1.32 11.06 20.01
N GLN A 428 0.25 10.41 20.49
CA GLN A 428 -1.04 11.02 20.79
C GLN A 428 -1.46 10.71 22.23
N ASP A 429 -2.24 11.61 22.84
CA ASP A 429 -2.65 11.50 24.25
C ASP A 429 -3.80 10.52 24.49
N TRP A 430 -4.51 10.09 23.44
CA TRP A 430 -5.59 9.11 23.56
C TRP A 430 -5.11 7.65 23.75
N VAL A 431 -3.79 7.39 23.61
CA VAL A 431 -3.17 6.09 23.88
C VAL A 431 -2.30 6.18 25.14
N GLU A 432 -2.48 5.25 26.06
CA GLU A 432 -1.55 4.98 27.15
C GLU A 432 -0.62 3.83 26.77
N LEU A 433 0.67 3.94 27.07
CA LEU A 433 1.67 2.94 26.74
C LEU A 433 2.38 2.45 28.00
N GLU A 434 2.28 1.16 28.27
CA GLU A 434 2.93 0.46 29.37
C GLU A 434 3.91 -0.61 28.85
N ARG A 435 4.85 -1.02 29.71
CA ARG A 435 5.79 -2.10 29.45
C ARG A 435 5.73 -3.16 30.53
N LYS A 436 5.88 -4.43 30.13
CA LYS A 436 5.95 -5.58 31.04
C LYS A 436 6.99 -6.58 30.54
N GLU A 437 7.65 -7.27 31.43
CA GLU A 437 8.58 -8.35 31.08
C GLU A 437 7.87 -9.48 30.30
N THR A 438 6.67 -9.86 30.73
CA THR A 438 5.86 -10.90 30.11
C THR A 438 4.39 -10.51 30.06
N ILE A 439 3.72 -10.81 28.96
CA ILE A 439 2.29 -10.61 28.77
C ILE A 439 1.65 -11.99 28.59
N GLU A 440 1.04 -12.51 29.63
CA GLU A 440 0.28 -13.76 29.57
C GLU A 440 -1.07 -13.53 28.89
N VAL A 441 -1.48 -14.48 28.05
CA VAL A 441 -2.81 -14.47 27.41
C VAL A 441 -3.77 -15.26 28.29
N PRO A 442 -4.90 -14.67 28.74
CA PRO A 442 -5.86 -15.35 29.59
C PRO A 442 -6.47 -16.59 28.91
N ALA A 443 -6.67 -17.65 29.69
CA ALA A 443 -7.20 -18.91 29.19
C ALA A 443 -8.62 -18.79 28.59
N ASP A 444 -9.40 -17.80 29.02
CA ASP A 444 -10.76 -17.51 28.54
C ASP A 444 -10.79 -16.64 27.27
N ALA A 445 -9.65 -16.11 26.84
CA ALA A 445 -9.58 -15.34 25.57
C ALA A 445 -9.91 -16.24 24.37
N TRP A 446 -10.64 -15.68 23.40
CA TRP A 446 -10.99 -16.38 22.17
C TRP A 446 -9.83 -16.34 21.17
N ILE A 447 -9.38 -17.51 20.73
CA ILE A 447 -8.28 -17.64 19.77
C ILE A 447 -8.74 -18.18 18.41
N GLY A 448 -9.96 -18.69 18.32
CA GLY A 448 -10.47 -19.26 17.09
C GLY A 448 -11.97 -19.60 17.14
N TRP A 449 -12.43 -20.13 16.04
CA TRP A 449 -13.79 -20.62 15.85
C TRP A 449 -13.74 -22.09 15.39
N ASN A 450 -14.49 -22.95 16.06
CA ASN A 450 -14.72 -24.32 15.60
C ASN A 450 -16.04 -24.35 14.82
N ALA A 451 -15.95 -24.48 13.50
CA ALA A 451 -17.11 -24.44 12.60
C ALA A 451 -18.02 -25.68 12.76
N GLU A 452 -17.47 -26.85 13.10
CA GLU A 452 -18.21 -28.10 13.30
C GLU A 452 -19.03 -28.04 14.60
N GLU A 453 -18.39 -27.66 15.71
CA GLU A 453 -19.01 -27.55 17.03
C GLU A 453 -19.78 -26.22 17.21
N ARG A 454 -19.62 -25.26 16.30
CA ARG A 454 -20.23 -23.92 16.32
C ARG A 454 -19.98 -23.17 17.63
N ARG A 455 -18.74 -23.24 18.11
CA ARG A 455 -18.32 -22.57 19.35
C ARG A 455 -16.99 -21.85 19.19
N PHE A 456 -16.77 -20.86 20.03
CA PHE A 456 -15.46 -20.26 20.16
C PHE A 456 -14.46 -21.27 20.72
N ARG A 457 -13.26 -21.24 20.18
CA ARG A 457 -12.09 -21.92 20.72
C ARG A 457 -11.34 -20.94 21.60
N THR A 458 -11.13 -21.31 22.86
CA THR A 458 -10.41 -20.47 23.82
C THR A 458 -8.90 -20.75 23.80
N VAL A 459 -8.13 -19.84 24.39
CA VAL A 459 -6.70 -20.04 24.60
C VAL A 459 -6.45 -21.26 25.47
N GLY A 460 -7.25 -21.48 26.52
CA GLY A 460 -7.17 -22.69 27.36
C GLY A 460 -7.41 -24.00 26.61
N ASP A 461 -8.31 -23.99 25.59
CA ASP A 461 -8.51 -25.15 24.72
C ASP A 461 -7.30 -25.43 23.81
N ALA A 462 -6.67 -24.36 23.32
CA ALA A 462 -5.59 -24.45 22.33
C ALA A 462 -4.19 -24.58 22.98
N HIS A 463 -4.00 -23.96 24.13
CA HIS A 463 -2.73 -23.86 24.87
C HIS A 463 -2.95 -24.13 26.35
N PRO A 464 -3.17 -25.40 26.76
CA PRO A 464 -3.39 -25.74 28.17
C PRO A 464 -2.25 -25.32 29.09
N GLU A 465 -1.03 -25.28 28.56
CA GLU A 465 0.20 -24.86 29.28
C GLU A 465 0.32 -23.33 29.42
N GLY A 466 -0.64 -22.58 28.85
CA GLY A 466 -0.57 -21.13 28.72
C GLY A 466 0.18 -20.67 27.46
N THR A 467 0.05 -19.41 27.16
CA THR A 467 0.78 -18.74 26.06
C THR A 467 0.98 -17.27 26.37
N THR A 468 1.93 -16.64 25.69
CA THR A 468 2.27 -15.23 25.84
C THR A 468 2.08 -14.47 24.54
N ALA A 469 2.03 -13.15 24.62
CA ALA A 469 1.98 -12.23 23.49
C ALA A 469 3.01 -11.10 23.67
N ARG A 470 3.40 -10.47 22.57
CA ARG A 470 4.26 -9.29 22.59
C ARG A 470 3.49 -8.00 22.92
N SER A 471 2.19 -7.97 22.67
CA SER A 471 1.33 -6.84 22.99
C SER A 471 -0.02 -7.27 23.53
N ARG A 472 -0.56 -6.45 24.42
CA ARG A 472 -1.96 -6.43 24.87
C ARG A 472 -2.51 -5.05 24.59
N THR A 473 -3.63 -4.97 23.91
CA THR A 473 -4.32 -3.71 23.62
C THR A 473 -5.71 -3.76 24.22
N ARG A 474 -6.03 -2.83 25.11
CA ARG A 474 -7.38 -2.63 25.65
C ARG A 474 -7.96 -1.38 25.01
N ILE A 475 -9.08 -1.53 24.31
CA ILE A 475 -9.73 -0.48 23.55
C ILE A 475 -11.08 -0.20 24.18
N ARG A 476 -11.28 1.06 24.59
CA ARG A 476 -12.56 1.57 25.12
C ARG A 476 -13.23 2.41 24.04
N TYR A 477 -14.39 1.95 23.61
CA TYR A 477 -15.25 2.68 22.67
C TYR A 477 -16.06 3.74 23.42
N GLU A 478 -16.61 4.70 22.71
CA GLU A 478 -17.52 5.70 23.27
C GLU A 478 -18.80 5.05 23.81
N GLU A 479 -19.45 5.70 24.78
CA GLU A 479 -20.75 5.28 25.28
C GLU A 479 -21.77 5.29 24.14
N GLY A 480 -22.63 4.29 24.08
CA GLY A 480 -23.62 4.16 23.01
C GLY A 480 -23.07 3.77 21.65
N TYR A 481 -21.83 3.29 21.55
CA TYR A 481 -21.21 2.94 20.26
C TYR A 481 -22.06 1.95 19.43
N LEU A 482 -22.78 1.05 20.07
CA LEU A 482 -23.65 0.07 19.43
C LEU A 482 -25.16 0.42 19.54
N ASP A 483 -25.51 1.63 19.99
CA ASP A 483 -26.90 2.08 20.14
C ASP A 483 -27.50 2.67 18.84
N GLY A 484 -26.72 2.67 17.75
CA GLY A 484 -27.13 3.20 16.46
C GLY A 484 -28.01 2.24 15.66
N GLN A 485 -28.47 2.72 14.51
CA GLN A 485 -29.18 1.92 13.52
C GLN A 485 -28.41 1.91 12.21
N TRP A 486 -28.46 0.78 11.52
CA TRP A 486 -28.01 0.68 10.14
C TRP A 486 -28.95 1.45 9.19
N HIS A 487 -28.51 1.72 7.96
CA HIS A 487 -29.29 2.49 6.98
C HIS A 487 -30.66 1.90 6.63
N ASP A 488 -30.87 0.62 6.89
CA ASP A 488 -32.15 -0.08 6.71
C ASP A 488 -33.04 -0.06 7.95
N GLY A 489 -32.61 0.61 9.03
CA GLY A 489 -33.33 0.72 10.29
C GLY A 489 -33.10 -0.45 11.27
N THR A 490 -32.27 -1.43 10.92
CA THR A 490 -31.89 -2.51 11.84
C THR A 490 -30.99 -1.96 12.94
N GLU A 491 -31.26 -2.33 14.19
CA GLU A 491 -30.47 -1.92 15.34
C GLU A 491 -29.09 -2.56 15.30
N MET A 492 -28.06 -1.77 15.61
CA MET A 492 -26.69 -2.25 15.79
C MET A 492 -26.60 -3.12 17.05
N SER A 493 -25.69 -4.06 17.05
CA SER A 493 -25.51 -4.99 18.17
C SER A 493 -24.10 -5.56 18.20
N LEU A 494 -23.78 -6.26 19.28
CA LEU A 494 -22.52 -6.97 19.42
C LEU A 494 -22.30 -8.03 18.31
N ALA A 495 -23.38 -8.53 17.70
CA ALA A 495 -23.31 -9.47 16.58
C ALA A 495 -22.62 -8.86 15.35
N ASP A 496 -22.68 -7.53 15.17
CA ASP A 496 -22.04 -6.80 14.08
C ASP A 496 -20.49 -6.80 14.19
N LEU A 497 -19.96 -7.03 15.39
CA LEU A 497 -18.53 -7.21 15.63
C LEU A 497 -18.10 -8.67 15.61
N VAL A 498 -18.94 -9.55 16.17
CA VAL A 498 -18.59 -10.96 16.41
C VAL A 498 -18.72 -11.81 15.14
N LEU A 499 -19.78 -11.61 14.34
CA LEU A 499 -19.98 -12.40 13.12
C LEU A 499 -18.89 -12.21 12.06
N PRO A 500 -18.40 -10.99 11.76
CA PRO A 500 -17.27 -10.80 10.86
C PRO A 500 -16.00 -11.54 11.33
N TRP A 501 -15.75 -11.54 12.65
CA TRP A 501 -14.64 -12.27 13.24
C TRP A 501 -14.80 -13.79 13.07
N ILE A 502 -15.97 -14.35 13.37
CA ILE A 502 -16.30 -15.77 13.13
C ILE A 502 -16.06 -16.14 11.67
N LEU A 503 -16.58 -15.32 10.73
CA LEU A 503 -16.43 -15.55 9.30
C LEU A 503 -14.98 -15.57 8.85
N SER A 504 -14.11 -14.77 9.44
CA SER A 504 -12.68 -14.80 9.08
C SER A 504 -12.03 -16.17 9.33
N PHE A 505 -12.47 -16.88 10.38
CA PHE A 505 -12.03 -18.26 10.64
C PHE A 505 -12.78 -19.28 9.78
N ALA A 506 -14.11 -19.15 9.68
CA ALA A 506 -14.93 -20.09 8.91
C ALA A 506 -14.58 -20.13 7.43
N ARG A 507 -14.16 -19.00 6.83
CA ARG A 507 -13.72 -18.92 5.43
C ARG A 507 -12.32 -19.51 5.20
N ALA A 508 -11.57 -19.74 6.23
CA ALA A 508 -10.24 -20.37 6.15
C ALA A 508 -10.25 -21.86 6.51
N ASP A 509 -11.36 -22.40 6.99
CA ASP A 509 -11.50 -23.80 7.39
C ASP A 509 -12.12 -24.62 6.24
N GLU A 510 -11.36 -25.59 5.72
CA GLU A 510 -11.79 -26.47 4.61
C GLU A 510 -13.05 -27.29 4.92
N ASN A 511 -13.36 -27.49 6.20
CA ASN A 511 -14.60 -28.20 6.63
C ASN A 511 -15.80 -27.25 6.78
N SER A 512 -15.59 -25.96 6.63
CA SER A 512 -16.65 -24.96 6.71
C SER A 512 -17.45 -24.89 5.40
N PRO A 513 -18.79 -24.75 5.46
CA PRO A 513 -19.59 -24.50 4.27
C PRO A 513 -19.30 -23.13 3.59
N PHE A 514 -18.49 -22.30 4.22
CA PHE A 514 -18.08 -20.96 3.75
C PHE A 514 -16.60 -20.91 3.38
N PHE A 515 -15.95 -22.06 3.17
CA PHE A 515 -14.55 -22.13 2.81
C PHE A 515 -14.25 -21.37 1.52
N ASP A 516 -13.24 -20.51 1.57
CA ASP A 516 -12.78 -19.71 0.44
C ASP A 516 -11.25 -19.81 0.31
N PRO A 517 -10.74 -20.54 -0.68
CA PRO A 517 -9.29 -20.68 -0.89
C PRO A 517 -8.57 -19.34 -1.06
N ALA A 518 -9.24 -18.32 -1.63
CA ALA A 518 -8.66 -17.00 -1.82
C ALA A 518 -8.47 -16.23 -0.51
N HIS A 519 -9.24 -16.56 0.53
CA HIS A 519 -9.12 -15.98 1.86
C HIS A 519 -7.95 -16.56 2.69
N VAL A 520 -7.59 -17.82 2.45
CA VAL A 520 -6.61 -18.56 3.25
C VAL A 520 -5.25 -17.87 3.38
N PRO A 521 -4.61 -17.31 2.32
CA PRO A 521 -3.31 -16.65 2.46
C PRO A 521 -3.34 -15.46 3.41
N ARG A 522 -4.38 -14.63 3.32
CA ARG A 522 -4.57 -13.46 4.20
C ARG A 522 -4.81 -13.89 5.65
N PHE A 523 -5.64 -14.93 5.85
CA PHE A 523 -5.91 -15.47 7.17
C PHE A 523 -4.66 -16.07 7.84
N LYS A 524 -3.79 -16.76 7.08
CA LYS A 524 -2.52 -17.29 7.61
C LYS A 524 -1.59 -16.17 8.12
N VAL A 525 -1.58 -15.01 7.47
CA VAL A 525 -0.82 -13.84 7.96
C VAL A 525 -1.40 -13.33 9.28
N PHE A 526 -2.72 -13.18 9.37
CA PHE A 526 -3.40 -12.81 10.62
C PHE A 526 -3.10 -13.82 11.74
N GLN A 527 -3.30 -15.11 11.48
CA GLN A 527 -3.13 -16.19 12.46
C GLN A 527 -1.70 -16.27 13.02
N ARG A 528 -0.69 -15.88 12.23
CA ARG A 528 0.72 -15.87 12.67
C ARG A 528 0.94 -14.98 13.89
N TYR A 529 0.23 -13.89 13.99
CA TYR A 529 0.44 -12.87 15.02
C TYR A 529 -0.66 -12.84 16.08
N PHE A 530 -1.86 -13.24 15.73
CA PHE A 530 -3.02 -13.18 16.62
C PHE A 530 -2.89 -14.22 17.75
N LYS A 531 -3.10 -13.78 19.00
CA LYS A 531 -2.95 -14.60 20.21
C LYS A 531 -4.24 -14.73 21.02
N GLY A 532 -5.22 -13.92 20.74
CA GLY A 532 -6.53 -13.98 21.38
C GLY A 532 -7.18 -12.62 21.58
N TRP A 533 -8.46 -12.62 21.80
CA TRP A 533 -9.21 -11.43 22.20
C TRP A 533 -10.39 -11.79 23.11
N ARG A 534 -10.90 -10.78 23.81
CA ARG A 534 -12.08 -10.94 24.65
C ARG A 534 -12.81 -9.62 24.82
N ILE A 535 -14.09 -9.69 25.16
CA ILE A 535 -14.94 -8.56 25.51
C ILE A 535 -14.92 -8.44 27.02
N LEU A 536 -14.39 -7.34 27.54
CA LEU A 536 -14.31 -7.09 28.98
C LEU A 536 -15.59 -6.45 29.52
N GLN A 537 -16.21 -5.60 28.72
CA GLN A 537 -17.41 -4.85 29.06
C GLN A 537 -18.21 -4.57 27.79
N ARG A 538 -19.54 -4.57 27.93
CA ARG A 538 -20.44 -4.36 26.79
C ARG A 538 -20.88 -2.91 26.62
N GLU A 539 -21.01 -2.17 27.73
CA GLU A 539 -21.43 -0.78 27.74
C GLU A 539 -20.70 0.02 28.84
N PRO A 540 -19.85 1.01 28.49
CA PRO A 540 -19.28 1.19 27.15
C PRO A 540 -18.53 -0.05 26.71
N LEU A 541 -18.50 -0.32 25.40
CA LEU A 541 -17.77 -1.47 24.87
C LEU A 541 -16.28 -1.38 25.18
N VAL A 542 -15.74 -2.41 25.82
CA VAL A 542 -14.30 -2.56 26.06
C VAL A 542 -13.87 -3.92 25.58
N ILE A 543 -12.94 -3.93 24.61
CA ILE A 543 -12.29 -5.15 24.11
C ILE A 543 -10.83 -5.21 24.52
N GLU A 544 -10.31 -6.40 24.62
CA GLU A 544 -8.89 -6.64 24.90
C GLU A 544 -8.34 -7.64 23.88
N VAL A 545 -7.26 -7.27 23.19
CA VAL A 545 -6.66 -8.06 22.11
C VAL A 545 -5.20 -8.35 22.44
N TYR A 546 -4.76 -9.57 22.17
CA TYR A 546 -3.41 -10.06 22.35
C TYR A 546 -2.78 -10.41 21.01
N SER A 547 -1.56 -9.94 20.76
CA SER A 547 -0.89 -10.12 19.47
C SER A 547 0.63 -10.10 19.60
N ASP A 548 1.30 -10.81 18.71
CA ASP A 548 2.74 -10.69 18.47
C ASP A 548 3.07 -9.63 17.41
N GLN A 549 2.06 -9.09 16.73
CA GLN A 549 2.26 -7.99 15.81
C GLN A 549 2.39 -6.68 16.56
N VAL A 550 3.53 -6.03 16.41
CA VAL A 550 3.86 -4.76 17.05
C VAL A 550 4.32 -3.75 16.02
N PHE A 551 4.24 -2.47 16.35
CA PHE A 551 4.62 -1.36 15.49
C PHE A 551 5.34 -0.30 16.31
N PRO A 552 6.22 0.52 15.68
CA PRO A 552 6.87 1.63 16.37
C PRO A 552 5.91 2.67 16.95
N ASP A 553 4.75 2.89 16.29
CA ASP A 553 3.70 3.78 16.80
C ASP A 553 2.63 2.96 17.54
N ALA A 554 2.38 3.26 18.81
CA ALA A 554 1.35 2.57 19.62
C ALA A 554 -0.06 2.77 19.03
N GLU A 555 -0.33 3.92 18.43
CA GLU A 555 -1.57 4.23 17.71
C GLU A 555 -1.82 3.26 16.55
N THR A 556 -0.77 2.83 15.87
CA THR A 556 -0.86 1.82 14.80
C THR A 556 -1.18 0.44 15.38
N ILE A 557 -0.63 0.08 16.55
CA ILE A 557 -0.98 -1.17 17.23
C ILE A 557 -2.48 -1.20 17.52
N VAL A 558 -3.04 -0.12 18.07
CA VAL A 558 -4.49 -0.02 18.33
C VAL A 558 -5.28 -0.13 17.02
N ALA A 559 -4.87 0.59 15.97
CA ALA A 559 -5.60 0.63 14.70
C ALA A 559 -5.66 -0.73 13.99
N GLN A 560 -4.64 -1.57 14.16
CA GLN A 560 -4.64 -2.92 13.60
C GLN A 560 -5.54 -3.90 14.39
N GLN A 561 -5.92 -3.54 15.60
CA GLN A 561 -6.68 -4.42 16.51
C GLN A 561 -8.09 -3.91 16.81
N ALA A 562 -8.40 -2.66 16.49
CA ALA A 562 -9.73 -2.10 16.65
C ALA A 562 -10.73 -2.78 15.71
N LEU A 563 -11.89 -3.13 16.25
CA LEU A 563 -12.97 -3.75 15.50
C LEU A 563 -13.95 -2.68 15.00
N SER A 564 -14.31 -2.78 13.73
CA SER A 564 -15.40 -2.00 13.12
C SER A 564 -16.61 -2.90 12.95
N PRO A 565 -17.83 -2.44 13.27
CA PRO A 565 -19.03 -3.23 13.06
C PRO A 565 -19.34 -3.37 11.56
N LEU A 566 -19.85 -4.52 11.19
CA LEU A 566 -20.45 -4.79 9.88
C LEU A 566 -21.87 -5.34 10.10
N PRO A 567 -22.86 -4.96 9.30
CA PRO A 567 -24.24 -5.36 9.54
C PRO A 567 -24.40 -6.87 9.46
N TRP A 568 -24.55 -7.53 10.62
CA TRP A 568 -24.58 -8.99 10.74
C TRP A 568 -25.69 -9.62 9.88
N HIS A 569 -26.83 -8.95 9.75
CA HIS A 569 -27.96 -9.43 8.96
C HIS A 569 -27.65 -9.46 7.46
N MET A 570 -26.90 -8.49 6.96
CA MET A 570 -26.41 -8.46 5.57
C MET A 570 -25.38 -9.56 5.31
N LEU A 571 -24.47 -9.78 6.26
CA LEU A 571 -23.52 -10.89 6.18
C LEU A 571 -24.23 -12.23 6.20
N ALA A 572 -25.22 -12.40 7.08
CA ALA A 572 -26.02 -13.63 7.16
C ALA A 572 -26.85 -13.89 5.88
N LEU A 573 -27.35 -12.84 5.24
CA LEU A 573 -28.00 -12.94 3.93
C LEU A 573 -27.02 -13.39 2.86
N GLY A 574 -25.85 -12.75 2.78
CA GLY A 574 -24.78 -13.13 1.85
C GLY A 574 -24.31 -14.57 2.04
N MET A 575 -24.10 -15.00 3.29
CA MET A 575 -23.77 -16.40 3.62
C MET A 575 -24.83 -17.40 3.13
N ARG A 576 -26.10 -17.04 3.25
CA ARG A 576 -27.21 -17.90 2.77
C ARG A 576 -27.24 -17.98 1.25
N ALA A 577 -27.00 -16.86 0.56
CA ALA A 577 -26.94 -16.79 -0.89
C ALA A 577 -25.72 -17.59 -1.43
N GLU A 578 -24.56 -17.43 -0.81
CA GLU A 578 -23.36 -18.21 -1.15
C GLU A 578 -23.60 -19.72 -0.98
N LYS A 579 -24.19 -20.13 0.13
CA LYS A 579 -24.55 -21.54 0.37
C LYS A 579 -25.59 -22.09 -0.63
N ALA A 580 -26.47 -21.24 -1.14
CA ALA A 580 -27.44 -21.59 -2.17
C ALA A 580 -26.85 -21.63 -3.59
N GLY A 581 -25.64 -21.09 -3.78
CA GLY A 581 -25.01 -20.93 -5.08
C GLY A 581 -25.55 -19.74 -5.89
N ASP A 582 -26.14 -18.76 -5.20
CA ASP A 582 -26.66 -17.52 -5.79
C ASP A 582 -25.62 -16.40 -5.82
N LEU A 583 -24.48 -16.58 -5.11
CA LEU A 583 -23.31 -15.71 -5.08
C LEU A 583 -22.05 -16.49 -5.45
#